data_580e867aae7516bf360a9e8eaed8902a
#
_entry.id   580e867aae7516bf360a9e8eaed8902a
#
_cell.length_a   1.000
_cell.length_b   1.000
_cell.length_c   1.000
_cell.angle_alpha   90.00
_cell.angle_beta   90.00
_cell.angle_gamma   90.00
#
_symmetry.space_group_name_H-M   'P 1'
#
loop_
_entity.id
_entity.type
_entity.pdbx_description
1 polymer ?
#
loop_
_entity_poly.entity_id
_entity_poly.type
_entity_poly.pdbx_seq_one_letter_code
_entity_poly.pdbx_strand_id
1 'polypeptide(L)'
;MKRFVCCLLLALGLTTAARADGLPEWSIWKNPRDSLLVISLVDTVAGTFSGTFINNAKGYKCAGLAVPIKGKINGNNIAFVANFAPCVNTITAWKGTLGDKTISTSWQLFSADDDGNFKELKSDDVFTRVN
;
A
#
# COMPACT_ATOMS: atom_id res chain seq x y z
N MET A 1 -3.82 64.18 16.70
CA MET A 1 -4.62 62.99 16.32
C MET A 1 -3.67 61.91 15.87
N LYS A 2 -3.45 60.91 16.69
CA LYS A 2 -2.63 59.75 16.32
C LYS A 2 -3.54 58.69 15.70
N ARG A 3 -3.38 58.40 14.42
CA ARG A 3 -4.07 57.30 13.75
C ARG A 3 -3.33 56.01 14.05
N PHE A 4 -3.94 55.15 14.86
CA PHE A 4 -3.48 53.76 15.01
C PHE A 4 -3.88 52.99 13.77
N VAL A 5 -2.88 52.60 12.98
CA VAL A 5 -3.05 51.62 11.92
C VAL A 5 -2.93 50.23 12.55
N CYS A 6 -4.07 49.58 12.70
CA CYS A 6 -4.13 48.19 13.15
C CYS A 6 -3.71 47.30 11.99
N CYS A 7 -2.46 46.83 11.97
CA CYS A 7 -2.02 45.80 11.07
C CYS A 7 -2.64 44.48 11.51
N LEU A 8 -3.71 44.08 10.84
CA LEU A 8 -4.28 42.77 10.97
C LEU A 8 -3.35 41.77 10.23
N LEU A 9 -2.44 41.14 10.97
CA LEU A 9 -1.68 40.02 10.49
C LEU A 9 -2.64 38.83 10.33
N LEU A 10 -3.14 38.63 9.11
CA LEU A 10 -3.74 37.36 8.75
C LEU A 10 -2.63 36.31 8.81
N ALA A 11 -2.56 35.58 9.90
CA ALA A 11 -1.82 34.32 9.92
C ALA A 11 -2.57 33.36 8.99
N LEU A 12 -2.16 33.25 7.75
CA LEU A 12 -2.51 32.14 6.88
C LEU A 12 -1.93 30.90 7.52
N GLY A 13 -2.75 30.21 8.31
CA GLY A 13 -2.44 28.85 8.75
C GLY A 13 -2.33 27.98 7.53
N LEU A 14 -1.10 27.65 7.12
CA LEU A 14 -0.83 26.58 6.18
C LEU A 14 -1.28 25.29 6.84
N THR A 15 -2.54 24.90 6.63
CA THR A 15 -2.95 23.52 6.86
C THR A 15 -2.25 22.69 5.80
N THR A 16 -1.14 22.05 6.21
CA THR A 16 -0.57 20.96 5.42
C THR A 16 -1.62 19.86 5.39
N ALA A 17 -2.38 19.78 4.29
CA ALA A 17 -3.20 18.61 4.03
C ALA A 17 -2.28 17.38 4.14
N ALA A 18 -2.72 16.35 4.90
CA ALA A 18 -2.01 15.09 4.96
C ALA A 18 -1.82 14.60 3.52
N ARG A 19 -0.59 14.65 3.04
CA ARG A 19 -0.27 14.25 1.68
C ARG A 19 -0.08 12.75 1.66
N ALA A 20 -0.63 12.08 0.63
CA ALA A 20 -0.35 10.69 0.31
C ALA A 20 1.09 10.50 -0.26
N ASP A 21 1.98 11.48 -0.07
CA ASP A 21 3.35 11.52 -0.60
C ASP A 21 4.38 10.78 0.27
N GLY A 22 3.93 10.12 1.35
CA GLY A 22 4.78 9.21 2.12
C GLY A 22 5.11 7.91 1.38
N LEU A 23 4.36 7.55 0.33
CA LEU A 23 4.58 6.36 -0.49
C LEU A 23 5.27 6.79 -1.80
N PRO A 24 6.59 6.53 -1.96
CA PRO A 24 7.31 6.98 -3.14
C PRO A 24 6.98 6.14 -4.37
N GLU A 25 6.84 6.80 -5.52
CA GLU A 25 6.82 6.11 -6.83
C GLU A 25 8.14 5.37 -7.06
N TRP A 26 8.05 4.23 -7.75
CA TRP A 26 9.20 3.35 -8.03
C TRP A 26 9.93 2.87 -6.77
N SER A 27 9.21 2.77 -5.67
CA SER A 27 9.73 2.17 -4.45
C SER A 27 9.52 0.66 -4.45
N ILE A 28 10.50 -0.05 -3.92
CA ILE A 28 10.51 -1.50 -3.81
C ILE A 28 10.58 -1.87 -2.34
N TRP A 29 9.70 -2.76 -1.94
CA TRP A 29 9.53 -3.20 -0.57
C TRP A 29 9.58 -4.72 -0.51
N LYS A 30 10.19 -5.26 0.51
CA LYS A 30 10.43 -6.69 0.66
C LYS A 30 9.91 -7.19 2.01
N ASN A 31 9.22 -8.32 2.00
CA ASN A 31 8.79 -8.99 3.21
C ASN A 31 9.82 -10.06 3.66
N PRO A 32 9.64 -10.70 4.84
CA PRO A 32 10.58 -11.71 5.32
C PRO A 32 10.69 -12.96 4.45
N ARG A 33 9.74 -13.22 3.57
CA ARG A 33 9.76 -14.35 2.63
C ARG A 33 10.34 -13.99 1.27
N ASP A 34 11.01 -12.85 1.16
CA ASP A 34 11.59 -12.32 -0.08
C ASP A 34 10.58 -11.94 -1.16
N SER A 35 9.30 -11.87 -0.83
CA SER A 35 8.30 -11.34 -1.74
C SER A 35 8.45 -9.83 -1.89
N LEU A 36 8.19 -9.32 -3.08
CA LEU A 36 8.40 -7.92 -3.43
C LEU A 36 7.07 -7.21 -3.69
N LEU A 37 6.95 -6.03 -3.13
CA LEU A 37 5.93 -5.06 -3.46
C LEU A 37 6.60 -3.91 -4.19
N VAL A 38 6.24 -3.70 -5.45
CA VAL A 38 6.76 -2.61 -6.28
C VAL A 38 5.66 -1.57 -6.46
N ILE A 39 5.88 -0.37 -5.97
CA ILE A 39 4.97 0.77 -6.16
C ILE A 39 5.42 1.52 -7.40
N SER A 40 4.59 1.56 -8.44
CA SER A 40 4.94 2.19 -9.71
C SER A 40 4.39 3.59 -9.84
N LEU A 41 3.10 3.78 -9.58
CA LEU A 41 2.41 5.06 -9.72
C LEU A 41 1.70 5.42 -8.42
N VAL A 42 1.78 6.70 -8.05
CA VAL A 42 1.05 7.25 -6.90
C VAL A 42 0.33 8.51 -7.34
N ASP A 43 -1.00 8.52 -7.20
CA ASP A 43 -1.82 9.71 -7.38
C ASP A 43 -2.05 10.35 -6.01
N THR A 44 -1.33 11.41 -5.71
CA THR A 44 -1.39 12.08 -4.40
C THR A 44 -2.69 12.85 -4.19
N VAL A 45 -3.38 13.23 -5.25
CA VAL A 45 -4.67 13.93 -5.18
C VAL A 45 -5.80 12.94 -4.88
N ALA A 46 -5.86 11.84 -5.63
CA ALA A 46 -6.88 10.82 -5.44
C ALA A 46 -6.59 9.89 -4.25
N GLY A 47 -5.34 9.84 -3.76
CA GLY A 47 -4.93 8.91 -2.72
C GLY A 47 -4.92 7.46 -3.20
N THR A 48 -4.57 7.23 -4.47
CA THR A 48 -4.52 5.89 -5.07
C THR A 48 -3.11 5.56 -5.53
N PHE A 49 -2.81 4.28 -5.61
CA PHE A 49 -1.55 3.81 -6.18
C PHE A 49 -1.72 2.49 -6.90
N SER A 50 -0.76 2.18 -7.75
CA SER A 50 -0.68 0.91 -8.45
C SER A 50 0.75 0.43 -8.54
N GLY A 51 0.91 -0.83 -8.80
CA GLY A 51 2.21 -1.47 -8.92
C GLY A 51 2.07 -2.96 -9.14
N THR A 52 3.02 -3.72 -8.65
CA THR A 52 3.05 -5.18 -8.76
C THR A 52 3.45 -5.82 -7.43
N PHE A 53 2.95 -7.02 -7.23
CA PHE A 53 3.38 -7.90 -6.16
C PHE A 53 3.99 -9.17 -6.77
N ILE A 54 5.14 -9.59 -6.27
CA ILE A 54 5.83 -10.80 -6.69
C ILE A 54 5.98 -11.69 -5.47
N ASN A 55 5.21 -12.77 -5.41
CA ASN A 55 5.32 -13.73 -4.33
C ASN A 55 6.51 -14.66 -4.60
N ASN A 56 7.54 -14.56 -3.79
CA ASN A 56 8.74 -15.38 -3.88
C ASN A 56 8.79 -16.46 -2.78
N ALA A 57 7.67 -16.75 -2.15
CA ALA A 57 7.61 -17.78 -1.12
C ALA A 57 8.07 -19.12 -1.68
N LYS A 58 8.98 -19.76 -0.97
CA LYS A 58 9.58 -21.03 -1.39
C LYS A 58 8.52 -22.13 -1.52
N GLY A 59 8.50 -22.83 -2.65
CA GLY A 59 7.54 -23.88 -2.93
C GLY A 59 6.16 -23.40 -3.40
N TYR A 60 5.96 -22.10 -3.56
CA TYR A 60 4.70 -21.55 -4.05
C TYR A 60 4.60 -21.72 -5.58
N LYS A 61 3.47 -22.25 -6.06
CA LYS A 61 3.23 -22.55 -7.48
C LYS A 61 3.43 -21.33 -8.40
N CYS A 62 3.02 -20.15 -7.94
CA CYS A 62 3.07 -18.91 -8.72
C CYS A 62 4.28 -18.04 -8.36
N ALA A 63 5.30 -18.61 -7.71
CA ALA A 63 6.49 -17.88 -7.30
C ALA A 63 7.17 -17.18 -8.47
N GLY A 64 7.58 -15.93 -8.28
CA GLY A 64 8.24 -15.13 -9.29
C GLY A 64 7.32 -14.46 -10.31
N LEU A 65 6.01 -14.73 -10.28
CA LEU A 65 5.04 -14.10 -11.16
C LEU A 65 4.72 -12.69 -10.66
N ALA A 66 4.85 -11.69 -11.55
CA ALA A 66 4.44 -10.33 -11.26
C ALA A 66 2.92 -10.19 -11.41
N VAL A 67 2.26 -9.80 -10.33
CA VAL A 67 0.80 -9.65 -10.28
C VAL A 67 0.46 -8.19 -10.05
N PRO A 68 -0.42 -7.57 -10.87
CA PRO A 68 -0.81 -6.19 -10.65
C PRO A 68 -1.48 -5.99 -9.28
N ILE A 69 -1.15 -4.89 -8.62
CA ILE A 69 -1.84 -4.43 -7.42
C ILE A 69 -2.43 -3.05 -7.63
N LYS A 70 -3.51 -2.81 -6.93
CA LYS A 70 -4.13 -1.49 -6.79
C LYS A 70 -4.37 -1.22 -5.31
N GLY A 71 -4.20 0.02 -4.93
CA GLY A 71 -4.36 0.39 -3.54
C GLY A 71 -4.83 1.82 -3.32
N LYS A 72 -5.08 2.10 -2.08
CA LYS A 72 -5.43 3.43 -1.57
C LYS A 72 -4.55 3.77 -0.38
N ILE A 73 -4.24 5.03 -0.25
CA ILE A 73 -3.53 5.58 0.88
C ILE A 73 -4.23 6.84 1.39
N ASN A 74 -4.42 6.92 2.69
CA ASN A 74 -4.98 8.07 3.38
C ASN A 74 -4.12 8.37 4.61
N GLY A 75 -3.34 9.45 4.54
CA GLY A 75 -2.30 9.70 5.53
C GLY A 75 -1.30 8.53 5.54
N ASN A 76 -1.16 7.87 6.67
CA ASN A 76 -0.32 6.68 6.82
C ASN A 76 -1.09 5.36 6.69
N ASN A 77 -2.40 5.41 6.52
CA ASN A 77 -3.22 4.21 6.34
C ASN A 77 -3.15 3.75 4.88
N ILE A 78 -2.82 2.49 4.67
CA ILE A 78 -2.62 1.90 3.35
C ILE A 78 -3.43 0.61 3.21
N ALA A 79 -4.00 0.40 2.04
CA ALA A 79 -4.65 -0.85 1.69
C ALA A 79 -4.43 -1.15 0.20
N PHE A 80 -4.20 -2.39 -0.12
CA PHE A 80 -4.02 -2.82 -1.52
C PHE A 80 -4.44 -4.27 -1.72
N VAL A 81 -4.69 -4.63 -2.97
CA VAL A 81 -5.25 -5.93 -3.36
C VAL A 81 -4.50 -6.49 -4.55
N ALA A 82 -4.24 -7.80 -4.54
CA ALA A 82 -3.73 -8.56 -5.65
C ALA A 82 -4.65 -9.74 -5.98
N ASN A 83 -4.95 -9.93 -7.27
CA ASN A 83 -5.66 -11.08 -7.80
C ASN A 83 -4.67 -11.98 -8.51
N PHE A 84 -4.49 -13.21 -8.04
CA PHE A 84 -3.51 -14.14 -8.58
C PHE A 84 -4.02 -15.01 -9.74
N ALA A 85 -5.32 -14.89 -10.07
CA ALA A 85 -5.85 -15.58 -11.25
C ALA A 85 -5.13 -15.09 -12.54
N PRO A 86 -4.89 -15.96 -13.54
CA PRO A 86 -5.31 -17.36 -13.61
C PRO A 86 -4.33 -18.39 -13.00
N CYS A 87 -3.21 -17.96 -12.44
CA CYS A 87 -2.24 -18.91 -11.90
C CYS A 87 -2.84 -19.75 -10.76
N VAL A 88 -3.46 -19.08 -9.79
CA VAL A 88 -4.28 -19.70 -8.74
C VAL A 88 -5.51 -18.82 -8.50
N ASN A 89 -6.59 -19.44 -8.02
CA ASN A 89 -7.84 -18.73 -7.76
C ASN A 89 -7.84 -18.11 -6.36
N THR A 90 -6.97 -17.14 -6.16
CA THR A 90 -6.83 -16.44 -4.87
C THR A 90 -6.78 -14.93 -5.05
N ILE A 91 -7.31 -14.24 -4.05
CA ILE A 91 -7.20 -12.79 -3.90
C ILE A 91 -6.60 -12.53 -2.52
N THR A 92 -5.61 -11.66 -2.46
CA THR A 92 -5.04 -11.20 -1.18
C THR A 92 -5.27 -9.71 -1.03
N ALA A 93 -5.76 -9.32 0.13
CA ALA A 93 -5.92 -7.95 0.54
C ALA A 93 -5.01 -7.65 1.73
N TRP A 94 -4.27 -6.57 1.65
CA TRP A 94 -3.43 -6.04 2.73
C TRP A 94 -4.01 -4.73 3.22
N LYS A 95 -3.93 -4.51 4.51
CA LYS A 95 -4.20 -3.22 5.15
C LYS A 95 -3.15 -2.97 6.21
N GLY A 96 -2.77 -1.74 6.39
CA GLY A 96 -1.75 -1.45 7.38
C GLY A 96 -1.36 0.02 7.48
N THR A 97 -0.16 0.23 7.95
CA THR A 97 0.38 1.55 8.26
C THR A 97 1.74 1.73 7.61
N LEU A 98 1.87 2.82 6.88
CA LEU A 98 3.13 3.26 6.30
C LEU A 98 3.96 3.98 7.36
N GLY A 99 5.17 3.47 7.61
CA GLY A 99 6.21 4.13 8.38
C GLY A 99 7.28 4.72 7.47
N ASP A 100 8.39 5.15 8.03
CA ASP A 100 9.49 5.76 7.28
C ASP A 100 10.11 4.78 6.26
N LYS A 101 10.41 3.56 6.70
CA LYS A 101 11.05 2.53 5.86
C LYS A 101 10.32 1.20 5.89
N THR A 102 9.14 1.16 6.49
CA THR A 102 8.36 -0.07 6.64
C THR A 102 6.90 0.16 6.33
N ILE A 103 6.25 -0.89 5.85
CA ILE A 103 4.79 -0.99 5.77
C ILE A 103 4.39 -2.18 6.62
N SER A 104 3.76 -1.91 7.76
CA SER A 104 3.26 -2.95 8.66
C SER A 104 1.85 -3.30 8.24
N THR A 105 1.61 -4.55 7.84
CA THR A 105 0.34 -4.97 7.28
C THR A 105 -0.25 -6.17 8.02
N SER A 106 -1.58 -6.22 8.01
CA SER A 106 -2.34 -7.45 8.17
C SER A 106 -2.90 -7.84 6.80
N TRP A 107 -2.83 -9.10 6.45
CA TRP A 107 -3.36 -9.56 5.18
C TRP A 107 -4.39 -10.66 5.34
N GLN A 108 -5.25 -10.75 4.35
CA GLN A 108 -6.33 -11.72 4.25
C GLN A 108 -6.31 -12.30 2.85
N LEU A 109 -6.18 -13.61 2.78
CA LEU A 109 -6.18 -14.36 1.53
C LEU A 109 -7.49 -15.12 1.41
N PHE A 110 -8.14 -14.94 0.28
CA PHE A 110 -9.38 -15.63 -0.09
C PHE A 110 -9.07 -16.57 -1.25
N SER A 111 -9.40 -17.84 -1.11
CA SER A 111 -9.30 -18.81 -2.19
C SER A 111 -10.61 -19.58 -2.35
N ALA A 112 -10.90 -19.97 -3.59
CA ALA A 112 -12.00 -20.87 -3.90
C ALA A 112 -11.43 -22.17 -4.48
N ASP A 113 -11.94 -23.30 -4.04
CA ASP A 113 -11.64 -24.58 -4.67
C ASP A 113 -12.58 -24.85 -5.87
N ASP A 114 -12.36 -25.97 -6.58
CA ASP A 114 -13.15 -26.32 -7.76
C ASP A 114 -14.61 -26.60 -7.44
N ASP A 115 -14.94 -26.88 -6.18
CA ASP A 115 -16.31 -27.10 -5.70
C ASP A 115 -16.99 -25.79 -5.23
N GLY A 116 -16.30 -24.66 -5.35
CA GLY A 116 -16.81 -23.34 -4.95
C GLY A 116 -16.73 -23.07 -3.45
N ASN A 117 -16.02 -23.91 -2.67
CA ASN A 117 -15.78 -23.65 -1.26
C ASN A 117 -14.70 -22.60 -1.08
N PHE A 118 -14.97 -21.63 -0.23
CA PHE A 118 -14.02 -20.57 0.10
C PHE A 118 -13.17 -20.98 1.31
N LYS A 119 -11.89 -20.71 1.19
CA LYS A 119 -10.94 -20.72 2.30
C LYS A 119 -10.43 -19.32 2.55
N GLU A 120 -10.21 -19.02 3.81
CA GLU A 120 -9.69 -17.73 4.25
C GLU A 120 -8.49 -17.97 5.16
N LEU A 121 -7.37 -17.31 4.83
CA LEU A 121 -6.19 -17.25 5.66
C LEU A 121 -5.91 -15.81 6.04
N LYS A 122 -5.45 -15.60 7.28
CA LYS A 122 -5.06 -14.30 7.81
C LYS A 122 -3.69 -14.39 8.46
N SER A 123 -2.90 -13.37 8.28
CA SER A 123 -1.63 -13.22 9.00
C SER A 123 -1.17 -11.76 8.91
N ASP A 124 -0.02 -11.50 9.48
CA ASP A 124 0.63 -10.20 9.44
C ASP A 124 1.90 -10.26 8.61
N ASP A 125 2.29 -9.12 8.07
CA ASP A 125 3.52 -9.01 7.29
C ASP A 125 4.10 -7.61 7.43
N VAL A 126 5.42 -7.52 7.41
CA VAL A 126 6.13 -6.25 7.40
C VAL A 126 6.98 -6.19 6.14
N PHE A 127 6.71 -5.18 5.33
CA PHE A 127 7.52 -4.87 4.17
C PHE A 127 8.55 -3.82 4.55
N THR A 128 9.80 -4.03 4.18
CA THR A 128 10.90 -3.09 4.38
C THR A 128 11.37 -2.55 3.05
N ARG A 129 11.54 -1.24 2.97
CA ARG A 129 12.02 -0.59 1.75
C ARG A 129 13.45 -1.02 1.42
N VAL A 130 13.71 -1.34 0.13
CA VAL A 130 15.00 -1.86 -0.34
C VAL A 130 15.70 -0.98 -1.38
N ASN A 131 15.08 0.15 -1.76
CA ASN A 131 15.70 1.09 -2.70
C ASN A 131 15.61 2.55 -2.27
#